data_498fde1a7930d52ae5d06de5a990ea5f
#
_entry.id   498fde1a7930d52ae5d06de5a990ea5f
#
_cell.length_a   1.000
_cell.length_b   1.000
_cell.length_c   1.000
_cell.angle_alpha   90.00
_cell.angle_beta   90.00
_cell.angle_gamma   90.00
#
_symmetry.space_group_name_H-M   'P 1'
#
loop_
_entity.id
_entity.type
_entity.pdbx_description
1 polymer ?
#
loop_
_entity_poly.entity_id
_entity_poly.type
_entity_poly.pdbx_seq_one_letter_code
_entity_poly.pdbx_strand_id
1 'polypeptide(L)'
;STKAYSTQLAVIYMIVLYMAEQLHNISEQELQAYIEELQRLPEFVAACLTDKETIQYFASKYFNAKDMYFIGRNVDYAASLEASLKLKEISYIHSEAYTAGELKHGPISLIEDGTLVIAICTYDKLFDKMMSNVKEVKARGAVVLGITTQQKKEAVSQEADYSFCVPKISDFMLPSLSIIPLQLFA
;
A
#
# COMPACT_ATOMS: atom_id res chain seq x y z
N SER A 1 -3.23 12.18 12.52
CA SER A 1 -2.60 13.12 11.59
C SER A 1 -1.73 12.40 10.58
N THR A 2 -1.91 12.66 9.30
CA THR A 2 -1.21 12.02 8.17
C THR A 2 0.31 12.06 8.33
N LYS A 3 0.88 13.24 8.67
CA LYS A 3 2.32 13.39 8.88
C LYS A 3 2.86 12.61 10.09
N ALA A 4 2.04 12.38 11.11
CA ALA A 4 2.45 11.64 12.31
C ALA A 4 2.79 10.19 11.98
N TYR A 5 2.00 9.51 11.14
CA TYR A 5 2.29 8.15 10.70
C TYR A 5 3.67 8.04 10.03
N SER A 6 3.96 8.90 9.06
CA SER A 6 5.24 8.87 8.33
C SER A 6 6.43 9.16 9.25
N THR A 7 6.30 10.11 10.19
CA THR A 7 7.37 10.42 11.16
C THR A 7 7.56 9.31 12.19
N GLN A 8 6.48 8.66 12.63
CA GLN A 8 6.57 7.48 13.52
C GLN A 8 7.29 6.32 12.84
N LEU A 9 6.98 6.04 11.57
CA LEU A 9 7.69 5.01 10.80
C LEU A 9 9.18 5.34 10.69
N ALA A 10 9.54 6.58 10.36
CA ALA A 10 10.95 6.99 10.27
C ALA A 10 11.70 6.77 11.60
N VAL A 11 11.09 7.12 12.74
CA VAL A 11 11.69 6.87 14.07
C VAL A 11 11.81 5.36 14.33
N ILE A 12 10.81 4.56 14.00
CA ILE A 12 10.86 3.09 14.15
C ILE A 12 11.99 2.51 13.31
N TYR A 13 12.16 2.95 12.05
CA TYR A 13 13.27 2.50 11.20
C TYR A 13 14.63 2.82 11.82
N MET A 14 14.83 4.03 12.35
CA MET A 14 16.07 4.40 13.03
C MET A 14 16.34 3.52 14.26
N ILE A 15 15.31 3.24 15.07
CA ILE A 15 15.43 2.33 16.23
C ILE A 15 15.80 0.91 15.78
N VAL A 16 15.13 0.38 14.75
CA VAL A 16 15.40 -0.97 14.23
C VAL A 16 16.81 -1.09 13.68
N LEU A 17 17.27 -0.11 12.90
CA LEU A 17 18.64 -0.10 12.36
C LEU A 17 19.68 0.00 13.47
N TYR A 18 19.46 0.86 14.46
CA TYR A 18 20.33 0.95 15.63
C TYR A 18 20.41 -0.38 16.41
N MET A 19 19.27 -1.01 16.67
CA MET A 19 19.25 -2.31 17.35
C MET A 19 19.94 -3.40 16.54
N ALA A 20 19.72 -3.44 15.23
CA ALA A 20 20.34 -4.42 14.34
C ALA A 20 21.87 -4.27 14.31
N GLU A 21 22.38 -3.04 14.33
CA GLU A 21 23.80 -2.74 14.47
C GLU A 21 24.35 -3.26 15.80
N GLN A 22 23.73 -2.87 16.94
CA GLN A 22 24.18 -3.29 18.27
C GLN A 22 24.15 -4.80 18.50
N LEU A 23 23.22 -5.49 17.86
CA LEU A 23 23.08 -6.94 17.94
C LEU A 23 23.88 -7.68 16.86
N HIS A 24 24.63 -6.98 16.02
CA HIS A 24 25.41 -7.54 14.90
C HIS A 24 24.57 -8.44 13.97
N ASN A 25 23.30 -8.10 13.76
CA ASN A 25 22.37 -8.87 12.92
C ASN A 25 22.44 -8.49 11.43
N ILE A 26 23.13 -7.43 11.10
CA ILE A 26 23.37 -6.96 9.72
C ILE A 26 24.84 -6.56 9.57
N SER A 27 25.35 -6.64 8.35
CA SER A 27 26.69 -6.16 8.05
C SER A 27 26.74 -4.62 8.03
N GLU A 28 27.93 -4.06 8.22
CA GLU A 28 28.14 -2.60 8.12
C GLU A 28 27.73 -2.06 6.76
N GLN A 29 27.98 -2.82 5.69
CA GLN A 29 27.60 -2.45 4.32
C GLN A 29 26.07 -2.40 4.15
N GLU A 30 25.34 -3.38 4.68
CA GLU A 30 23.88 -3.38 4.64
C GLU A 30 23.30 -2.23 5.48
N LEU A 31 23.84 -1.99 6.67
CA LEU A 31 23.44 -0.88 7.52
C LEU A 31 23.58 0.45 6.78
N GLN A 32 24.74 0.69 6.17
CA GLN A 32 25.00 1.91 5.41
C GLN A 32 24.00 2.07 4.26
N ALA A 33 23.71 1.01 3.52
CA ALA A 33 22.74 1.04 2.42
C ALA A 33 21.34 1.41 2.90
N TYR A 34 20.89 0.88 4.05
CA TYR A 34 19.60 1.23 4.62
C TYR A 34 19.54 2.67 5.16
N ILE A 35 20.63 3.17 5.74
CA ILE A 35 20.72 4.57 6.18
C ILE A 35 20.61 5.52 4.97
N GLU A 36 21.33 5.24 3.88
CA GLU A 36 21.27 6.02 2.65
C GLU A 36 19.85 6.01 2.04
N GLU A 37 19.20 4.85 2.05
CA GLU A 37 17.82 4.72 1.56
C GLU A 37 16.84 5.54 2.44
N LEU A 38 17.00 5.49 3.76
CA LEU A 38 16.19 6.28 4.71
C LEU A 38 16.40 7.79 4.52
N GLN A 39 17.63 8.23 4.28
CA GLN A 39 17.94 9.64 4.01
C GLN A 39 17.30 10.14 2.70
N ARG A 40 17.14 9.25 1.72
CA ARG A 40 16.51 9.55 0.43
C ARG A 40 14.99 9.38 0.43
N LEU A 41 14.40 8.98 1.56
CA LEU A 41 12.95 8.80 1.65
C LEU A 41 12.13 10.03 1.23
N PRO A 42 12.54 11.29 1.53
CA PRO A 42 11.84 12.47 1.04
C PRO A 42 11.83 12.59 -0.49
N GLU A 43 12.89 12.15 -1.19
CA GLU A 43 12.95 12.14 -2.66
C GLU A 43 11.96 11.13 -3.23
N PHE A 44 11.88 9.94 -2.65
CA PHE A 44 10.93 8.92 -3.05
C PHE A 44 9.47 9.35 -2.80
N VAL A 45 9.20 10.02 -1.68
CA VAL A 45 7.87 10.60 -1.41
C VAL A 45 7.54 11.66 -2.44
N ALA A 46 8.48 12.55 -2.78
CA ALA A 46 8.28 13.56 -3.82
C ALA A 46 7.95 12.91 -5.18
N ALA A 47 8.61 11.79 -5.52
CA ALA A 47 8.32 11.04 -6.73
C ALA A 47 6.90 10.45 -6.74
N CYS A 48 6.36 9.99 -5.59
CA CYS A 48 4.96 9.55 -5.48
C CYS A 48 3.97 10.70 -5.75
N LEU A 49 4.34 11.94 -5.46
CA LEU A 49 3.48 13.11 -5.61
C LEU A 49 3.43 13.65 -7.05
N THR A 50 4.27 13.18 -7.95
CA THR A 50 4.32 13.66 -9.35
C THR A 50 3.08 13.25 -10.15
N ASP A 51 2.44 12.12 -9.83
CA ASP A 51 1.24 11.61 -10.51
C ASP A 51 -0.04 11.74 -9.64
N LYS A 52 -0.13 12.82 -8.88
CA LYS A 52 -1.30 13.09 -8.02
C LYS A 52 -2.60 13.21 -8.81
N GLU A 53 -2.53 13.62 -10.08
CA GLU A 53 -3.72 13.81 -10.95
C GLU A 53 -4.42 12.47 -11.21
N THR A 54 -3.68 11.37 -11.37
CA THR A 54 -4.26 10.02 -11.50
C THR A 54 -5.06 9.64 -10.26
N ILE A 55 -4.53 9.93 -9.06
CA ILE A 55 -5.24 9.65 -7.80
C ILE A 55 -6.45 10.57 -7.64
N GLN A 56 -6.31 11.85 -7.97
CA GLN A 56 -7.42 12.81 -7.92
C GLN A 56 -8.55 12.41 -8.87
N TYR A 57 -8.23 11.99 -10.09
CA TYR A 57 -9.22 11.47 -11.03
C TYR A 57 -9.95 10.25 -10.46
N PHE A 58 -9.20 9.29 -9.89
CA PHE A 58 -9.78 8.12 -9.27
C PHE A 58 -10.68 8.49 -8.08
N ALA A 59 -10.22 9.36 -7.18
CA ALA A 59 -11.00 9.86 -6.05
C ALA A 59 -12.30 10.53 -6.50
N SER A 60 -12.25 11.38 -7.55
CA SER A 60 -13.43 12.06 -8.10
C SER A 60 -14.47 11.10 -8.66
N LYS A 61 -14.07 9.92 -9.08
CA LYS A 61 -14.98 8.89 -9.61
C LYS A 61 -15.68 8.09 -8.50
N TYR A 62 -15.04 7.94 -7.34
CA TYR A 62 -15.51 7.06 -6.29
C TYR A 62 -15.84 7.76 -4.97
N PHE A 63 -15.90 9.09 -4.94
CA PHE A 63 -16.20 9.87 -3.71
C PHE A 63 -17.57 9.58 -3.07
N ASN A 64 -18.51 8.98 -3.82
CA ASN A 64 -19.82 8.57 -3.33
C ASN A 64 -19.89 7.06 -2.99
N ALA A 65 -18.78 6.33 -3.01
CA ALA A 65 -18.80 4.94 -2.63
C ALA A 65 -19.24 4.79 -1.17
N LYS A 66 -20.08 3.78 -0.88
CA LYS A 66 -20.57 3.53 0.48
C LYS A 66 -19.56 2.72 1.30
N ASP A 67 -18.96 1.74 0.65
CA ASP A 67 -18.04 0.79 1.24
C ASP A 67 -16.81 0.65 0.35
N MET A 68 -15.63 0.56 0.96
CA MET A 68 -14.37 0.30 0.28
C MET A 68 -13.55 -0.72 1.07
N TYR A 69 -12.85 -1.57 0.36
CA TYR A 69 -12.00 -2.58 0.99
C TYR A 69 -10.55 -2.40 0.59
N PHE A 70 -9.66 -2.51 1.57
CA PHE A 70 -8.23 -2.48 1.38
C PHE A 70 -7.69 -3.89 1.60
N ILE A 71 -6.87 -4.37 0.68
CA ILE A 71 -6.28 -5.69 0.79
C ILE A 71 -4.76 -5.64 0.60
N GLY A 72 -4.06 -6.43 1.38
CA GLY A 72 -2.60 -6.52 1.31
C GLY A 72 -2.10 -7.79 1.97
N ARG A 73 -0.81 -8.06 1.81
CA ARG A 73 -0.11 -9.16 2.46
C ARG A 73 1.13 -8.64 3.17
N ASN A 74 1.41 -9.14 4.38
CA ASN A 74 2.56 -8.73 5.18
C ASN A 74 2.59 -7.20 5.39
N VAL A 75 3.67 -6.52 5.02
CA VAL A 75 3.83 -5.05 5.16
C VAL A 75 2.75 -4.27 4.40
N ASP A 76 2.30 -4.78 3.27
CA ASP A 76 1.20 -4.20 2.49
C ASP A 76 -0.14 -4.24 3.25
N TYR A 77 -0.37 -5.27 4.07
CA TYR A 77 -1.55 -5.31 4.94
C TYR A 77 -1.47 -4.25 6.05
N ALA A 78 -0.29 -4.05 6.64
CA ALA A 78 -0.10 -2.98 7.62
C ALA A 78 -0.40 -1.59 7.02
N ALA A 79 0.04 -1.33 5.79
CA ALA A 79 -0.30 -0.11 5.06
C ALA A 79 -1.81 -0.03 4.74
N SER A 80 -2.46 -1.15 4.44
CA SER A 80 -3.91 -1.23 4.21
C SER A 80 -4.73 -0.83 5.44
N LEU A 81 -4.29 -1.20 6.64
CA LEU A 81 -4.94 -0.81 7.90
C LEU A 81 -4.92 0.72 8.09
N GLU A 82 -3.76 1.34 7.89
CA GLU A 82 -3.62 2.80 7.99
C GLU A 82 -4.42 3.52 6.90
N ALA A 83 -4.41 3.02 5.67
CA ALA A 83 -5.17 3.58 4.57
C ALA A 83 -6.68 3.58 4.84
N SER A 84 -7.21 2.45 5.32
CA SER A 84 -8.61 2.33 5.74
C SER A 84 -8.94 3.30 6.88
N LEU A 85 -8.05 3.45 7.87
CA LEU A 85 -8.23 4.41 8.94
C LEU A 85 -8.29 5.85 8.41
N LYS A 86 -7.39 6.24 7.51
CA LYS A 86 -7.38 7.60 6.93
C LYS A 86 -8.64 7.88 6.13
N LEU A 87 -9.10 6.93 5.33
CA LEU A 87 -10.35 7.09 4.58
C LEU A 87 -11.54 7.34 5.53
N LYS A 88 -11.67 6.56 6.60
CA LYS A 88 -12.72 6.76 7.62
C LYS A 88 -12.63 8.12 8.31
N GLU A 89 -11.42 8.56 8.64
CA GLU A 89 -11.21 9.82 9.36
C GLU A 89 -11.49 11.07 8.50
N ILE A 90 -11.18 11.01 7.19
CA ILE A 90 -11.18 12.18 6.31
C ILE A 90 -12.48 12.27 5.51
N SER A 91 -12.88 11.19 4.85
CA SER A 91 -14.04 11.16 3.95
C SER A 91 -15.30 10.56 4.58
N TYR A 92 -15.21 9.98 5.79
CA TYR A 92 -16.31 9.29 6.50
C TYR A 92 -16.90 8.10 5.73
N ILE A 93 -16.22 7.63 4.68
CA ILE A 93 -16.62 6.44 3.94
C ILE A 93 -16.29 5.21 4.79
N HIS A 94 -17.22 4.29 4.91
CA HIS A 94 -16.97 3.02 5.58
C HIS A 94 -15.90 2.24 4.82
N SER A 95 -14.90 1.76 5.53
CA SER A 95 -13.84 0.96 4.92
C SER A 95 -13.26 -0.06 5.88
N GLU A 96 -12.84 -1.18 5.34
CA GLU A 96 -12.17 -2.24 6.09
C GLU A 96 -10.90 -2.69 5.37
N ALA A 97 -9.92 -3.11 6.15
CA ALA A 97 -8.69 -3.69 5.64
C ALA A 97 -8.60 -5.16 6.01
N TYR A 98 -8.32 -6.01 5.02
CA TYR A 98 -8.20 -7.44 5.20
C TYR A 98 -6.84 -7.96 4.73
N THR A 99 -6.33 -8.93 5.43
CA THR A 99 -5.26 -9.78 4.89
C THR A 99 -5.79 -10.49 3.65
N ALA A 100 -5.21 -10.24 2.49
CA ALA A 100 -5.73 -10.72 1.22
C ALA A 100 -5.94 -12.25 1.17
N GLY A 101 -5.08 -13.00 1.87
CA GLY A 101 -5.22 -14.46 1.97
C GLY A 101 -6.42 -14.94 2.76
N GLU A 102 -6.96 -14.10 3.66
CA GLU A 102 -8.09 -14.45 4.53
C GLU A 102 -9.46 -14.06 3.93
N LEU A 103 -9.48 -13.32 2.82
CA LEU A 103 -10.74 -12.91 2.18
C LEU A 103 -11.69 -14.07 1.93
N LYS A 104 -11.19 -15.18 1.42
CA LYS A 104 -11.98 -16.37 1.06
C LYS A 104 -12.63 -17.08 2.25
N HIS A 105 -12.22 -16.75 3.48
CA HIS A 105 -12.76 -17.35 4.70
C HIS A 105 -13.98 -16.62 5.27
N GLY A 106 -14.59 -15.73 4.47
CA GLY A 106 -15.82 -15.01 4.84
C GLY A 106 -15.94 -13.63 4.17
N PRO A 107 -14.98 -12.70 4.40
CA PRO A 107 -15.12 -11.31 3.94
C PRO A 107 -15.33 -11.14 2.43
N ILE A 108 -14.89 -12.09 1.61
CA ILE A 108 -15.12 -12.05 0.17
C ILE A 108 -16.61 -12.02 -0.21
N SER A 109 -17.49 -12.45 0.69
CA SER A 109 -18.95 -12.38 0.46
C SER A 109 -19.48 -10.93 0.44
N LEU A 110 -18.71 -9.98 1.00
CA LEU A 110 -19.04 -8.55 0.99
C LEU A 110 -18.66 -7.89 -0.36
N ILE A 111 -17.92 -8.59 -1.20
CA ILE A 111 -17.54 -8.08 -2.54
C ILE A 111 -18.65 -8.38 -3.51
N GLU A 112 -19.31 -7.34 -3.98
CA GLU A 112 -20.37 -7.35 -4.99
C GLU A 112 -19.91 -6.62 -6.25
N ASP A 113 -20.70 -6.66 -7.30
CA ASP A 113 -20.41 -5.95 -8.54
C ASP A 113 -20.29 -4.45 -8.31
N GLY A 114 -19.17 -3.87 -8.75
CA GLY A 114 -18.82 -2.45 -8.55
C GLY A 114 -18.23 -2.12 -7.18
N THR A 115 -18.09 -3.07 -6.25
CA THR A 115 -17.40 -2.82 -4.97
C THR A 115 -15.96 -2.37 -5.20
N LEU A 116 -15.56 -1.25 -4.58
CA LEU A 116 -14.20 -0.74 -4.71
C LEU A 116 -13.23 -1.48 -3.78
N VAL A 117 -12.20 -2.07 -4.37
CA VAL A 117 -11.11 -2.75 -3.67
C VAL A 117 -9.78 -2.09 -4.01
N ILE A 118 -9.05 -1.64 -2.99
CA ILE A 118 -7.69 -1.12 -3.14
C ILE A 118 -6.72 -2.23 -2.72
N ALA A 119 -5.92 -2.69 -3.68
CA ALA A 119 -4.99 -3.78 -3.53
C ALA A 119 -3.55 -3.24 -3.46
N ILE A 120 -2.87 -3.40 -2.31
CA ILE A 120 -1.47 -3.02 -2.19
C ILE A 120 -0.61 -4.23 -2.56
N CYS A 121 0.17 -4.08 -3.64
CA CYS A 121 0.92 -5.13 -4.32
C CYS A 121 2.41 -4.76 -4.44
N THR A 122 3.01 -4.24 -3.36
CA THR A 122 4.39 -3.73 -3.39
C THR A 122 5.42 -4.72 -2.84
N TYR A 123 4.99 -5.69 -2.03
CA TYR A 123 5.85 -6.68 -1.40
C TYR A 123 6.15 -7.85 -2.34
N ASP A 124 7.36 -7.88 -2.90
CA ASP A 124 7.76 -8.82 -3.96
C ASP A 124 7.60 -10.30 -3.58
N LYS A 125 7.96 -10.67 -2.35
CA LYS A 125 7.95 -12.08 -1.90
C LYS A 125 6.57 -12.73 -1.93
N LEU A 126 5.51 -11.93 -1.87
CA LEU A 126 4.12 -12.40 -1.88
C LEU A 126 3.33 -11.87 -3.07
N PHE A 127 4.00 -11.29 -4.07
CA PHE A 127 3.36 -10.66 -5.22
C PHE A 127 2.42 -11.62 -5.97
N ASP A 128 2.88 -12.81 -6.34
CA ASP A 128 2.05 -13.77 -7.09
C ASP A 128 0.80 -14.22 -6.30
N LYS A 129 0.97 -14.38 -4.97
CA LYS A 129 -0.17 -14.67 -4.09
C LYS A 129 -1.14 -13.50 -4.00
N MET A 130 -0.63 -12.28 -4.01
CA MET A 130 -1.45 -11.07 -4.02
C MET A 130 -2.22 -10.94 -5.33
N MET A 131 -1.58 -11.20 -6.48
CA MET A 131 -2.24 -11.21 -7.79
C MET A 131 -3.34 -12.26 -7.89
N SER A 132 -3.16 -13.44 -7.27
CA SER A 132 -4.23 -14.44 -7.15
C SER A 132 -5.44 -13.87 -6.40
N ASN A 133 -5.23 -13.14 -5.29
CA ASN A 133 -6.34 -12.52 -4.56
C ASN A 133 -7.00 -11.36 -5.33
N VAL A 134 -6.24 -10.61 -6.11
CA VAL A 134 -6.81 -9.60 -7.03
C VAL A 134 -7.76 -10.28 -8.03
N LYS A 135 -7.38 -11.39 -8.64
CA LYS A 135 -8.25 -12.17 -9.53
C LYS A 135 -9.52 -12.67 -8.82
N GLU A 136 -9.40 -13.10 -7.57
CA GLU A 136 -10.54 -13.57 -6.78
C GLU A 136 -11.59 -12.47 -6.57
N VAL A 137 -11.18 -11.25 -6.19
CA VAL A 137 -12.11 -10.13 -6.02
C VAL A 137 -12.64 -9.62 -7.37
N LYS A 138 -11.82 -9.61 -8.42
CA LYS A 138 -12.25 -9.29 -9.80
C LYS A 138 -13.32 -10.25 -10.30
N ALA A 139 -13.17 -11.54 -10.03
CA ALA A 139 -14.17 -12.55 -10.42
C ALA A 139 -15.55 -12.34 -9.76
N ARG A 140 -15.60 -11.54 -8.68
CA ARG A 140 -16.86 -11.14 -8.01
C ARG A 140 -17.37 -9.77 -8.44
N GLY A 141 -16.77 -9.16 -9.47
CA GLY A 141 -17.20 -7.87 -10.00
C GLY A 141 -16.57 -6.65 -9.31
N ALA A 142 -15.56 -6.82 -8.46
CA ALA A 142 -14.88 -5.68 -7.84
C ALA A 142 -14.24 -4.76 -8.89
N VAL A 143 -14.26 -3.46 -8.60
CA VAL A 143 -13.40 -2.48 -9.24
C VAL A 143 -12.11 -2.39 -8.43
N VAL A 144 -10.97 -2.65 -9.04
CA VAL A 144 -9.69 -2.74 -8.34
C VAL A 144 -8.73 -1.60 -8.72
N LEU A 145 -8.24 -0.88 -7.71
CA LEU A 145 -7.05 -0.03 -7.81
C LEU A 145 -5.85 -0.78 -7.22
N GLY A 146 -4.85 -1.07 -8.03
CA GLY A 146 -3.60 -1.68 -7.60
C GLY A 146 -2.53 -0.62 -7.27
N ILE A 147 -1.98 -0.64 -6.05
CA ILE A 147 -0.78 0.12 -5.69
C ILE A 147 0.41 -0.81 -5.83
N THR A 148 1.38 -0.46 -6.66
CA THR A 148 2.48 -1.36 -7.00
C THR A 148 3.79 -0.61 -7.26
N THR A 149 4.84 -1.32 -7.63
CA THR A 149 6.09 -0.72 -8.09
C THR A 149 6.13 -0.66 -9.61
N GLN A 150 6.97 0.24 -10.17
CA GLN A 150 7.10 0.38 -11.63
C GLN A 150 7.44 -0.94 -12.33
N GLN A 151 8.22 -1.81 -11.69
CA GLN A 151 8.62 -3.11 -12.24
C GLN A 151 7.46 -4.10 -12.37
N LYS A 152 6.41 -3.95 -11.56
CA LYS A 152 5.23 -4.82 -11.51
C LYS A 152 4.00 -4.19 -12.14
N LYS A 153 4.12 -2.97 -12.67
CA LYS A 153 2.99 -2.21 -13.23
C LYS A 153 2.22 -2.99 -14.28
N GLU A 154 2.93 -3.58 -15.24
CA GLU A 154 2.28 -4.32 -16.33
C GLU A 154 1.45 -5.49 -15.79
N ALA A 155 2.03 -6.31 -14.92
CA ALA A 155 1.33 -7.46 -14.34
C ALA A 155 0.09 -7.05 -13.52
N VAL A 156 0.17 -5.95 -12.77
CA VAL A 156 -0.98 -5.43 -12.01
C VAL A 156 -2.03 -4.85 -12.96
N SER A 157 -1.63 -4.11 -13.99
CA SER A 157 -2.57 -3.50 -14.95
C SER A 157 -3.30 -4.50 -15.85
N GLN A 158 -2.83 -5.73 -15.93
CA GLN A 158 -3.56 -6.81 -16.61
C GLN A 158 -4.77 -7.31 -15.83
N GLU A 159 -4.75 -7.16 -14.52
CA GLU A 159 -5.77 -7.72 -13.62
C GLU A 159 -6.60 -6.64 -12.89
N ALA A 160 -6.02 -5.47 -12.63
CA ALA A 160 -6.68 -4.34 -11.98
C ALA A 160 -7.23 -3.33 -12.98
N ASP A 161 -8.30 -2.63 -12.64
CA ASP A 161 -8.89 -1.60 -13.49
C ASP A 161 -8.05 -0.33 -13.52
N TYR A 162 -7.35 -0.05 -12.42
CA TYR A 162 -6.45 1.09 -12.26
C TYR A 162 -5.16 0.65 -11.56
N SER A 163 -4.07 1.33 -11.86
CA SER A 163 -2.81 1.10 -11.16
C SER A 163 -2.09 2.41 -10.87
N PHE A 164 -1.50 2.48 -9.68
CA PHE A 164 -0.61 3.56 -9.29
C PHE A 164 0.74 2.98 -8.85
N CYS A 165 1.84 3.61 -9.29
CA CYS A 165 3.17 3.13 -9.01
C CYS A 165 3.86 3.98 -7.94
N VAL A 166 4.53 3.28 -7.01
CA VAL A 166 5.46 3.87 -6.07
C VAL A 166 6.90 3.45 -6.40
N PRO A 167 7.91 4.24 -6.04
CA PRO A 167 9.30 3.84 -6.16
C PRO A 167 9.59 2.54 -5.42
N LYS A 168 10.53 1.74 -5.93
CA LYS A 168 11.03 0.54 -5.24
C LYS A 168 12.03 0.96 -4.16
N ILE A 169 11.83 0.42 -2.98
CA ILE A 169 12.70 0.59 -1.82
C ILE A 169 12.76 -0.71 -1.03
N SER A 170 13.55 -0.78 0.03
CA SER A 170 13.64 -1.96 0.92
C SER A 170 12.28 -2.38 1.45
N ASP A 171 12.07 -3.70 1.55
CA ASP A 171 10.77 -4.30 1.90
C ASP A 171 10.17 -3.71 3.19
N PHE A 172 10.98 -3.45 4.22
CA PHE A 172 10.49 -2.93 5.50
C PHE A 172 10.14 -1.43 5.47
N MET A 173 10.63 -0.67 4.48
CA MET A 173 10.31 0.75 4.27
C MET A 173 9.13 0.96 3.29
N LEU A 174 8.69 -0.08 2.58
CA LEU A 174 7.58 0.00 1.63
C LEU A 174 6.31 0.70 2.17
N PRO A 175 5.90 0.50 3.45
CA PRO A 175 4.74 1.18 4.00
C PRO A 175 4.81 2.70 3.94
N SER A 176 6.02 3.27 4.02
CA SER A 176 6.22 4.74 3.92
C SER A 176 5.91 5.31 2.54
N LEU A 177 5.98 4.49 1.48
CA LEU A 177 5.67 4.93 0.12
C LEU A 177 4.29 4.48 -0.33
N SER A 178 3.89 3.24 -0.03
CA SER A 178 2.59 2.71 -0.42
C SER A 178 1.41 3.48 0.22
N ILE A 179 1.64 4.12 1.38
CA ILE A 179 0.62 4.94 2.02
C ILE A 179 0.39 6.30 1.33
N ILE A 180 1.39 6.86 0.60
CA ILE A 180 1.30 8.20 0.03
C ILE A 180 0.12 8.35 -0.95
N PRO A 181 -0.04 7.49 -1.99
CA PRO A 181 -1.20 7.57 -2.87
C PRO A 181 -2.53 7.39 -2.13
N LEU A 182 -2.54 6.63 -1.04
CA LEU A 182 -3.73 6.38 -0.25
C LEU A 182 -4.11 7.55 0.67
N GLN A 183 -3.11 8.31 1.13
CA GLN A 183 -3.32 9.58 1.83
C GLN A 183 -3.82 10.70 0.91
N LEU A 184 -3.43 10.65 -0.38
CA LEU A 184 -3.96 11.57 -1.40
C LEU A 184 -5.38 11.20 -1.82
N PHE A 185 -5.70 9.90 -1.78
CA PHE A 185 -7.01 9.38 -2.14
C PHE A 185 -8.09 9.70 -1.10
N ALA A 186 -7.74 9.62 0.20
CA ALA A 186 -8.66 9.83 1.32
C ALA A 186 -9.10 11.29 1.46
#